data_c46dbae0988bbd6919b7a5be5dc5526b
#
_entry.id   c46dbae0988bbd6919b7a5be5dc5526b
#
_cell.length_a   1.000
_cell.length_b   1.000
_cell.length_c   1.000
_cell.angle_alpha   90.00
_cell.angle_beta   90.00
_cell.angle_gamma   90.00
#
_symmetry.space_group_name_H-M   'P 1'
#
loop_
_entity.id
_entity.type
_entity.pdbx_description
1 polymer ?
#
loop_
_entity_poly.entity_id
_entity_poly.type
_entity_poly.pdbx_seq_one_letter_code
_entity_poly.pdbx_strand_id
1 'polypeptide(L)'
;DIRNEKTDGVVIVATDEADEHILINKEYRMSVGDYVYNFPAGLIDEGETPEVAAKRELKEETGLDLIVIEDKLYDSYSAIGFSNETNAVVIGKASGDFSPSTSTFEEISAAWYSKQEVKELLKDNHFAARTQAFCYMWARNK
;
A
#
# COMPACT_ATOMS: atom_id res chain seq x y z
N ASP A 1 9.98 8.01 29.74
CA ASP A 1 9.49 8.30 28.41
C ASP A 1 8.50 7.23 27.96
N ILE A 2 7.34 7.69 27.60
CA ILE A 2 6.25 6.79 27.18
C ILE A 2 6.16 6.78 25.67
N ARG A 3 7.27 6.94 25.02
CA ARG A 3 7.27 6.87 23.56
C ARG A 3 6.81 5.49 23.11
N ASN A 4 5.89 5.47 22.18
CA ASN A 4 5.46 4.23 21.57
C ASN A 4 6.59 3.70 20.69
N GLU A 5 7.19 2.60 21.12
CA GLU A 5 8.28 1.98 20.38
C GLU A 5 7.77 0.96 19.36
N LYS A 6 6.47 0.69 19.37
CA LYS A 6 5.85 -0.20 18.40
C LYS A 6 5.48 0.57 17.14
N THR A 7 5.78 -0.01 16.01
CA THR A 7 5.26 0.45 14.74
C THR A 7 3.77 0.12 14.67
N ASP A 8 2.95 1.11 14.35
CA ASP A 8 1.50 0.94 14.39
C ASP A 8 0.98 0.21 13.16
N GLY A 9 1.50 0.50 11.99
CA GLY A 9 1.00 -0.05 10.76
C GLY A 9 2.08 -0.39 9.76
N VAL A 10 1.65 -1.03 8.67
CA VAL A 10 2.51 -1.40 7.56
C VAL A 10 1.90 -0.90 6.25
N VAL A 11 2.74 -0.35 5.40
CA VAL A 11 2.39 0.05 4.03
C VAL A 11 3.11 -0.92 3.09
N ILE A 12 2.39 -1.44 2.11
CA ILE A 12 2.91 -2.49 1.24
C ILE A 12 3.10 -1.93 -0.16
N VAL A 13 4.35 -1.87 -0.61
CA VAL A 13 4.70 -1.46 -1.96
C VAL A 13 5.07 -2.73 -2.72
N ALA A 14 4.17 -3.22 -3.54
CA ALA A 14 4.35 -4.48 -4.25
C ALA A 14 4.29 -4.28 -5.75
N THR A 15 5.26 -4.85 -6.44
CA THR A 15 5.28 -4.93 -7.90
C THR A 15 5.12 -6.38 -8.31
N ASP A 16 4.85 -6.62 -9.60
CA ASP A 16 4.87 -7.98 -10.12
C ASP A 16 6.33 -8.45 -10.31
N GLU A 17 6.50 -9.71 -10.64
CA GLU A 17 7.84 -10.29 -10.75
C GLU A 17 8.70 -9.60 -11.80
N ALA A 18 8.10 -9.12 -12.88
CA ALA A 18 8.82 -8.45 -13.96
C ALA A 18 9.05 -6.96 -13.71
N ASP A 19 8.56 -6.43 -12.59
CA ASP A 19 8.61 -4.99 -12.27
C ASP A 19 7.94 -4.13 -13.34
N GLU A 20 6.88 -4.65 -13.93
CA GLU A 20 6.13 -3.95 -14.97
C GLU A 20 4.81 -3.37 -14.47
N HIS A 21 4.31 -3.87 -13.34
CA HIS A 21 3.06 -3.43 -12.75
C HIS A 21 3.23 -3.21 -11.26
N ILE A 22 2.51 -2.23 -10.74
CA ILE A 22 2.50 -1.91 -9.31
C ILE A 22 1.08 -2.06 -8.77
N LEU A 23 0.99 -2.54 -7.54
CA LEU A 23 -0.29 -2.78 -6.88
C LEU A 23 -0.76 -1.52 -6.18
N ILE A 24 -1.95 -1.03 -6.55
CA ILE A 24 -2.54 0.15 -5.93
C ILE A 24 -4.00 -0.13 -5.60
N ASN A 25 -4.44 0.35 -4.44
CA ASN A 25 -5.83 0.35 -4.05
C ASN A 25 -6.50 1.64 -4.50
N LYS A 26 -7.71 1.52 -5.03
CA LYS A 26 -8.60 2.64 -5.28
C LYS A 26 -9.64 2.62 -4.16
N GLU A 27 -9.62 3.63 -3.29
CA GLU A 27 -10.46 3.69 -2.10
C GLU A 27 -11.39 4.89 -2.15
N TYR A 28 -12.67 4.68 -1.87
CA TYR A 28 -13.58 5.80 -1.66
C TYR A 28 -13.36 6.37 -0.27
N ARG A 29 -13.14 7.68 -0.17
CA ARG A 29 -12.90 8.35 1.12
C ARG A 29 -13.98 9.39 1.35
N MET A 30 -14.84 9.16 2.34
CA MET A 30 -15.93 10.06 2.65
C MET A 30 -15.45 11.46 3.01
N SER A 31 -14.27 11.55 3.64
CA SER A 31 -13.70 12.83 4.06
C SER A 31 -13.41 13.76 2.89
N VAL A 32 -13.16 13.22 1.71
CA VAL A 32 -12.92 14.02 0.50
C VAL A 32 -14.04 13.88 -0.53
N GLY A 33 -15.00 12.98 -0.30
CA GLY A 33 -16.13 12.77 -1.21
C GLY A 33 -15.73 12.19 -2.56
N ASP A 34 -14.62 11.46 -2.63
CA ASP A 34 -14.09 10.94 -3.88
C ASP A 34 -13.17 9.76 -3.62
N TYR A 35 -12.74 9.12 -4.69
CA TYR A 35 -11.76 8.04 -4.64
C TYR A 35 -10.35 8.58 -4.48
N VAL A 36 -9.54 7.83 -3.74
CA VAL A 36 -8.13 8.14 -3.52
C VAL A 36 -7.33 6.87 -3.82
N TYR A 37 -6.26 7.02 -4.57
CA TYR A 37 -5.34 5.92 -4.86
C TYR A 37 -4.28 5.85 -3.77
N ASN A 38 -4.09 4.66 -3.22
CA ASN A 38 -3.16 4.44 -2.12
C ASN A 38 -2.59 3.02 -2.18
N PHE A 39 -1.42 2.84 -1.60
CA PHE A 39 -0.87 1.49 -1.43
C PHE A 39 -1.70 0.72 -0.40
N PRO A 40 -1.78 -0.61 -0.52
CA PRO A 40 -2.35 -1.42 0.55
C PRO A 40 -1.64 -1.15 1.86
N ALA A 41 -2.40 -1.11 2.94
CA ALA A 41 -1.88 -0.83 4.27
C ALA A 41 -2.77 -1.47 5.32
N GLY A 42 -2.23 -1.72 6.49
CA GLY A 42 -2.99 -2.29 7.58
C GLY A 42 -2.26 -2.13 8.90
N LEU A 43 -2.90 -2.58 9.95
CA LEU A 43 -2.33 -2.54 11.30
C LEU A 43 -1.43 -3.75 11.52
N ILE A 44 -0.40 -3.54 12.31
CA ILE A 44 0.47 -4.63 12.77
C ILE A 44 -0.12 -5.16 14.06
N ASP A 45 -0.44 -6.45 14.09
CA ASP A 45 -0.99 -7.09 15.27
C ASP A 45 0.11 -7.34 16.30
N GLU A 46 -0.30 -7.48 17.55
CA GLU A 46 0.64 -7.76 18.63
C GLU A 46 1.43 -9.03 18.32
N GLY A 47 2.73 -8.94 18.48
CA GLY A 47 3.64 -10.06 18.24
C GLY A 47 4.06 -10.25 16.80
N GLU A 48 3.49 -9.48 15.87
CA GLU A 48 3.90 -9.57 14.47
C GLU A 48 5.08 -8.65 14.18
N THR A 49 5.95 -9.10 13.28
CA THR A 49 6.91 -8.19 12.63
C THR A 49 6.20 -7.47 11.49
N PRO A 50 6.74 -6.33 11.02
CA PRO A 50 6.17 -5.67 9.83
C PRO A 50 6.09 -6.59 8.61
N GLU A 51 7.09 -7.46 8.43
CA GLU A 51 7.10 -8.38 7.29
C GLU A 51 5.96 -9.41 7.37
N VAL A 52 5.72 -9.95 8.56
CA VAL A 52 4.61 -10.90 8.78
C VAL A 52 3.27 -10.19 8.57
N ALA A 53 3.13 -8.99 9.13
CA ALA A 53 1.91 -8.21 8.99
C ALA A 53 1.64 -7.87 7.52
N ALA A 54 2.68 -7.51 6.77
CA ALA A 54 2.54 -7.20 5.34
C ALA A 54 2.00 -8.40 4.55
N LYS A 55 2.54 -9.58 4.80
CA LYS A 55 2.08 -10.79 4.12
C LYS A 55 0.63 -11.10 4.47
N ARG A 56 0.28 -10.98 5.74
CA ARG A 56 -1.08 -11.25 6.21
C ARG A 56 -2.07 -10.24 5.62
N GLU A 57 -1.77 -8.96 5.74
CA GLU A 57 -2.65 -7.90 5.25
C GLU A 57 -2.87 -7.98 3.75
N LEU A 58 -1.80 -8.24 2.99
CA LEU A 58 -1.92 -8.37 1.55
C LEU A 58 -2.84 -9.54 1.18
N LYS A 59 -2.68 -10.67 1.85
CA LYS A 59 -3.50 -11.84 1.61
C LYS A 59 -4.96 -11.57 1.97
N GLU A 60 -5.21 -10.96 3.10
CA GLU A 60 -6.57 -10.64 3.56
C GLU A 60 -7.26 -9.63 2.64
N GLU A 61 -6.56 -8.57 2.26
CA GLU A 61 -7.15 -7.50 1.46
C GLU A 61 -7.30 -7.84 -0.01
N THR A 62 -6.36 -8.58 -0.58
CA THR A 62 -6.30 -8.76 -2.03
C THR A 62 -6.34 -10.21 -2.50
N GLY A 63 -6.00 -11.15 -1.64
CA GLY A 63 -5.82 -12.54 -2.02
C GLY A 63 -4.43 -12.85 -2.57
N LEU A 64 -3.61 -11.84 -2.79
CA LEU A 64 -2.26 -12.04 -3.34
C LEU A 64 -1.28 -12.50 -2.27
N ASP A 65 -0.22 -13.16 -2.74
CA ASP A 65 0.89 -13.59 -1.89
C ASP A 65 2.09 -12.66 -2.09
N LEU A 66 2.64 -12.19 -0.98
CA LEU A 66 3.87 -11.43 -1.01
C LEU A 66 5.02 -12.43 -1.05
N ILE A 67 5.53 -12.70 -2.26
CA ILE A 67 6.46 -13.81 -2.50
C ILE A 67 7.92 -13.47 -2.20
N VAL A 68 8.27 -12.19 -2.30
CA VAL A 68 9.63 -11.71 -2.01
C VAL A 68 9.50 -10.39 -1.28
N ILE A 69 10.22 -10.24 -0.17
CA ILE A 69 10.39 -8.96 0.49
C ILE A 69 11.79 -8.47 0.15
N GLU A 70 11.86 -7.37 -0.59
CA GLU A 70 13.13 -6.80 -1.03
C GLU A 70 13.71 -5.86 0.00
N ASP A 71 12.85 -5.14 0.72
CA ASP A 71 13.31 -4.19 1.72
C ASP A 71 12.20 -3.87 2.73
N LYS A 72 12.63 -3.42 3.91
CA LYS A 72 11.74 -2.86 4.91
C LYS A 72 12.38 -1.58 5.40
N LEU A 73 11.68 -0.47 5.24
CA LEU A 73 12.21 0.84 5.60
C LEU A 73 11.99 1.10 7.09
N TYR A 74 12.84 1.95 7.67
CA TYR A 74 12.69 2.40 9.03
C TYR A 74 11.35 3.13 9.19
N ASP A 75 10.80 3.09 10.40
CA ASP A 75 9.49 3.67 10.69
C ASP A 75 9.37 5.11 10.23
N SER A 76 8.25 5.42 9.60
CA SER A 76 7.92 6.75 9.14
C SER A 76 6.58 7.18 9.75
N TYR A 77 6.30 8.48 9.71
CA TYR A 77 5.05 9.01 10.22
C TYR A 77 4.03 9.17 9.11
N SER A 78 2.79 8.80 9.39
CA SER A 78 1.70 8.94 8.42
C SER A 78 1.34 10.41 8.17
N ALA A 79 1.28 11.20 9.23
CA ALA A 79 0.82 12.58 9.14
C ALA A 79 1.49 13.42 10.24
N ILE A 80 2.72 13.83 9.99
CA ILE A 80 3.48 14.69 10.90
C ILE A 80 2.66 15.95 11.20
N GLY A 81 2.54 16.28 12.49
CA GLY A 81 1.81 17.46 12.92
C GLY A 81 0.34 17.18 13.29
N PHE A 82 -0.19 16.02 12.90
CA PHE A 82 -1.56 15.65 13.20
C PHE A 82 -1.66 14.35 13.99
N SER A 83 -0.68 13.48 13.85
CA SER A 83 -0.71 12.15 14.46
C SER A 83 0.72 11.69 14.74
N ASN A 84 0.85 10.85 15.75
CA ASN A 84 2.11 10.15 16.04
C ASN A 84 2.09 8.72 15.50
N GLU A 85 1.12 8.39 14.66
CA GLU A 85 1.06 7.07 14.04
C GLU A 85 2.26 6.82 13.14
N THR A 86 2.89 5.67 13.33
CA THR A 86 4.05 5.27 12.54
C THR A 86 3.72 4.07 11.67
N ASN A 87 4.40 3.98 10.53
CA ASN A 87 4.28 2.87 9.61
C ASN A 87 5.65 2.35 9.20
N ALA A 88 5.74 1.04 9.05
CA ALA A 88 6.84 0.44 8.33
C ALA A 88 6.44 0.27 6.87
N VAL A 89 7.33 0.58 5.96
CA VAL A 89 7.10 0.37 4.53
C VAL A 89 7.82 -0.91 4.12
N VAL A 90 7.07 -1.87 3.62
CA VAL A 90 7.60 -3.15 3.14
C VAL A 90 7.53 -3.13 1.62
N ILE A 91 8.66 -3.34 0.98
CA ILE A 91 8.78 -3.31 -0.48
C ILE A 91 9.07 -4.73 -0.96
N GLY A 92 8.30 -5.20 -1.92
CA GLY A 92 8.47 -6.57 -2.39
C GLY A 92 7.75 -6.87 -3.69
N LYS A 93 7.67 -8.15 -3.97
CA LYS A 93 7.00 -8.69 -5.15
C LYS A 93 5.82 -9.54 -4.72
N ALA A 94 4.72 -9.40 -5.44
CA ALA A 94 3.51 -10.17 -5.16
C ALA A 94 3.06 -10.92 -6.41
N SER A 95 2.35 -12.02 -6.18
CA SER A 95 1.78 -12.82 -7.26
C SER A 95 0.51 -13.51 -6.76
N GLY A 96 -0.14 -14.21 -7.67
CA GLY A 96 -1.38 -14.93 -7.38
C GLY A 96 -2.57 -14.25 -8.00
N ASP A 97 -3.74 -14.67 -7.58
CA ASP A 97 -5.00 -14.15 -8.10
C ASP A 97 -5.71 -13.32 -7.04
N PHE A 98 -6.35 -12.25 -7.48
CA PHE A 98 -7.18 -11.46 -6.59
C PHE A 98 -8.33 -12.33 -6.08
N SER A 99 -8.60 -12.24 -4.77
CA SER A 99 -9.76 -12.92 -4.21
C SER A 99 -11.04 -12.18 -4.63
N PRO A 100 -12.15 -12.90 -4.85
CA PRO A 100 -13.41 -12.24 -5.15
C PRO A 100 -13.85 -11.37 -3.99
N SER A 101 -14.41 -10.19 -4.30
CA SER A 101 -15.02 -9.36 -3.28
C SER A 101 -16.24 -10.08 -2.71
N THR A 102 -16.32 -10.17 -1.40
CA THR A 102 -17.44 -10.78 -0.71
C THR A 102 -18.42 -9.76 -0.14
N SER A 103 -18.07 -8.48 -0.25
CA SER A 103 -18.88 -7.39 0.29
C SER A 103 -19.48 -6.56 -0.83
N THR A 104 -20.78 -6.34 -0.80
CA THR A 104 -21.47 -5.46 -1.73
C THR A 104 -21.24 -3.98 -1.39
N PHE A 105 -20.67 -3.70 -0.23
CA PHE A 105 -20.38 -2.35 0.23
C PHE A 105 -18.89 -2.02 0.21
N GLU A 106 -18.10 -2.86 -0.43
CA GLU A 106 -16.67 -2.67 -0.46
C GLU A 106 -16.34 -1.51 -1.38
N GLU A 107 -15.68 -0.52 -0.81
CA GLU A 107 -15.30 0.71 -1.50
C GLU A 107 -13.81 0.75 -1.80
N ILE A 108 -13.15 -0.38 -1.63
CA ILE A 108 -11.72 -0.54 -1.89
C ILE A 108 -11.56 -1.62 -2.94
N SER A 109 -10.84 -1.30 -4.00
CA SER A 109 -10.48 -2.29 -5.03
C SER A 109 -9.00 -2.23 -5.33
N ALA A 110 -8.35 -3.37 -5.29
CA ALA A 110 -6.94 -3.50 -5.63
C ALA A 110 -6.80 -3.88 -7.11
N ALA A 111 -5.79 -3.33 -7.76
CA ALA A 111 -5.49 -3.67 -9.15
C ALA A 111 -4.03 -3.46 -9.45
N TRP A 112 -3.57 -4.12 -10.49
CA TRP A 112 -2.24 -3.93 -11.06
C TRP A 112 -2.29 -2.80 -12.08
N TYR A 113 -1.32 -1.90 -12.00
CA TYR A 113 -1.22 -0.76 -12.94
C TYR A 113 0.15 -0.76 -13.59
N SER A 114 0.17 -0.63 -14.91
CA SER A 114 1.41 -0.48 -15.67
C SER A 114 2.01 0.91 -15.44
N LYS A 115 3.25 1.09 -15.85
CA LYS A 115 3.92 2.39 -15.76
C LYS A 115 3.16 3.45 -16.56
N GLN A 116 2.66 3.09 -17.73
CA GLN A 116 1.88 4.03 -18.55
C GLN A 116 0.56 4.39 -17.87
N GLU A 117 -0.12 3.40 -17.32
CA GLU A 117 -1.37 3.64 -16.59
C GLU A 117 -1.16 4.56 -15.38
N VAL A 118 -0.07 4.34 -14.64
CA VAL A 118 0.28 5.18 -13.49
C VAL A 118 0.51 6.62 -13.94
N LYS A 119 1.24 6.83 -15.03
CA LYS A 119 1.47 8.17 -15.57
C LYS A 119 0.15 8.87 -15.89
N GLU A 120 -0.80 8.15 -16.47
CA GLU A 120 -2.11 8.72 -16.79
C GLU A 120 -2.91 9.04 -15.52
N LEU A 121 -2.92 8.14 -14.56
CA LEU A 121 -3.64 8.36 -13.29
C LEU A 121 -3.12 9.57 -12.53
N LEU A 122 -1.81 9.80 -12.56
CA LEU A 122 -1.18 10.90 -11.82
C LEU A 122 -1.59 12.28 -12.34
N LYS A 123 -2.16 12.36 -13.53
CA LYS A 123 -2.53 13.65 -14.14
C LYS A 123 -3.73 14.30 -13.47
N ASP A 124 -4.74 13.51 -13.12
CA ASP A 124 -6.03 14.06 -12.69
C ASP A 124 -6.77 13.23 -11.65
N ASN A 125 -6.07 12.41 -10.89
CA ASN A 125 -6.67 11.62 -9.81
C ASN A 125 -6.00 11.93 -8.48
N HIS A 126 -6.76 11.78 -7.40
CA HIS A 126 -6.25 11.99 -6.06
C HIS A 126 -5.48 10.77 -5.57
N PHE A 127 -4.31 11.01 -5.02
CA PHE A 127 -3.45 9.99 -4.42
C PHE A 127 -3.13 10.37 -3.00
N ALA A 128 -2.86 9.37 -2.17
CA ALA A 128 -2.12 9.62 -0.93
C ALA A 128 -0.71 10.11 -1.30
N ALA A 129 -0.19 11.06 -0.56
CA ALA A 129 1.09 11.71 -0.92
C ALA A 129 2.25 10.73 -1.09
N ARG A 130 2.37 9.76 -0.17
CA ARG A 130 3.43 8.74 -0.25
C ARG A 130 3.33 7.90 -1.51
N THR A 131 2.10 7.53 -1.87
CA THR A 131 1.84 6.74 -3.08
C THR A 131 2.12 7.55 -4.33
N GLN A 132 1.71 8.82 -4.34
CA GLN A 132 1.95 9.71 -5.46
C GLN A 132 3.45 9.86 -5.75
N ALA A 133 4.23 10.15 -4.73
CA ALA A 133 5.67 10.36 -4.88
C ALA A 133 6.38 9.10 -5.38
N PHE A 134 6.07 7.95 -4.78
CA PHE A 134 6.68 6.69 -5.19
C PHE A 134 6.28 6.33 -6.62
N CYS A 135 5.00 6.46 -6.94
CA CYS A 135 4.48 6.12 -8.26
C CYS A 135 5.07 7.00 -9.36
N TYR A 136 5.25 8.28 -9.08
CA TYR A 136 5.91 9.19 -10.02
C TYR A 136 7.30 8.68 -10.40
N MET A 137 8.11 8.34 -9.40
CA MET A 137 9.47 7.87 -9.62
C MET A 137 9.50 6.49 -10.29
N TRP A 138 8.68 5.58 -9.80
CA TRP A 138 8.62 4.21 -10.34
C TRP A 138 8.20 4.19 -11.81
N ALA A 139 7.20 4.97 -12.16
CA ALA A 139 6.65 4.98 -13.52
C ALA A 139 7.66 5.50 -14.55
N ARG A 140 8.64 6.27 -14.12
CA ARG A 140 9.67 6.84 -14.99
C ARG A 140 10.99 6.07 -14.95
N ASN A 141 11.10 5.10 -14.08
CA ASN A 141 12.26 4.25 -13.99
C ASN A 141 12.23 3.22 -15.12
N LYS A 142 13.34 3.03 -15.76
CA LYS A 142 13.45 2.08 -16.89
C LYS A 142 13.81 0.68 -16.42
#